data_773e1e2faaae96e3ef825a906f0912cb
#
_entry.id   773e1e2faaae96e3ef825a906f0912cb
#
_cell.length_a   1.000
_cell.length_b   1.000
_cell.length_c   1.000
_cell.angle_alpha   90.00
_cell.angle_beta   90.00
_cell.angle_gamma   90.00
#
_symmetry.space_group_name_H-M   'P 1'
#
loop_
_entity.id
_entity.type
_entity.pdbx_description
1 polymer ?
#
loop_
_entity_poly.entity_id
_entity_poly.type
_entity_poly.pdbx_seq_one_letter_code
_entity_poly.pdbx_strand_id
1 'polypeptide(L)'
;MSAPPDRNRLQAALAEADLRVLLMVMFQISGEERWLQEPYRARRDVKLIADEDAGFTPEVQAEIRAAALQMLTDQAHSPAHPVPDEALLERMMSVCLGEQVAPEYAPTMREQMGFAPVMDSLTPLKAVPVRSQLPVIIVGAGISGILLGKMLLEQGIPFRIFDKNSQVGGTWWENTYPGCGVDTPNHAYSFSFGPRYPWRRFFSPRADIQDYLEQTAAAANLYPHIEFNTEIEQARWDSDNACWQVTVRSSSGESVVQGFAVVSAVGQLNLPSLPALQGMGDFEGPIFHSSDWPADLDLTGKRVAVVGTGASAMQIVPTIADTVAELVVYQRSPQWARPIPRFHDELSESAHWLVEQVPFYAAWLRFTVLWRYGDGLLPFLRKDPDWPHPERSMNRV
;
A
#
# COMPACT_ATOMS: atom_id res chain seq x y z
N MET A 1 -23.64 7.54 -19.75
CA MET A 1 -22.54 7.97 -20.65
C MET A 1 -22.09 9.34 -20.14
N SER A 2 -20.88 9.43 -19.60
CA SER A 2 -20.28 10.71 -19.19
C SER A 2 -19.99 11.56 -20.45
N ALA A 3 -20.04 12.87 -20.32
CA ALA A 3 -19.67 13.78 -21.40
C ALA A 3 -18.21 13.48 -21.88
N PRO A 4 -17.91 13.68 -23.16
CA PRO A 4 -16.54 13.47 -23.66
C PRO A 4 -15.59 14.38 -22.86
N PRO A 5 -14.37 13.90 -22.55
CA PRO A 5 -13.41 14.69 -21.79
C PRO A 5 -13.05 15.97 -22.56
N ASP A 6 -12.86 17.05 -21.81
CA ASP A 6 -12.31 18.28 -22.37
C ASP A 6 -10.95 17.96 -23.00
N ARG A 7 -10.85 18.16 -24.32
CA ARG A 7 -9.66 17.82 -25.11
C ARG A 7 -8.40 18.51 -24.58
N ASN A 8 -8.52 19.76 -24.11
CA ASN A 8 -7.37 20.52 -23.60
C ASN A 8 -6.90 19.91 -22.27
N ARG A 9 -7.83 19.52 -21.42
CA ARG A 9 -7.52 18.85 -20.14
C ARG A 9 -6.90 17.48 -20.37
N LEU A 10 -7.44 16.71 -21.32
CA LEU A 10 -6.88 15.42 -21.71
C LEU A 10 -5.45 15.60 -22.26
N GLN A 11 -5.22 16.56 -23.13
CA GLN A 11 -3.88 16.83 -23.69
C GLN A 11 -2.87 17.22 -22.60
N ALA A 12 -3.26 18.05 -21.64
CA ALA A 12 -2.42 18.43 -20.51
C ALA A 12 -2.09 17.19 -19.63
N ALA A 13 -3.07 16.37 -19.35
CA ALA A 13 -2.88 15.14 -18.56
C ALA A 13 -1.95 14.14 -19.27
N LEU A 14 -2.12 13.94 -20.58
CA LEU A 14 -1.25 13.06 -21.36
C LEU A 14 0.20 13.54 -21.45
N ALA A 15 0.45 14.83 -21.28
CA ALA A 15 1.84 15.37 -21.23
C ALA A 15 2.61 14.85 -20.00
N GLU A 16 1.92 14.61 -18.89
CA GLU A 16 2.48 14.11 -17.63
C GLU A 16 2.34 12.58 -17.46
N ALA A 17 1.66 11.89 -18.39
CA ALA A 17 1.41 10.46 -18.27
C ALA A 17 2.70 9.65 -18.36
N ASP A 18 2.80 8.62 -17.52
CA ASP A 18 3.81 7.55 -17.67
C ASP A 18 3.53 6.81 -18.99
N LEU A 19 4.46 6.90 -19.94
CA LEU A 19 4.26 6.37 -21.29
C LEU A 19 4.19 4.86 -21.37
N ARG A 20 4.83 4.13 -20.43
CA ARG A 20 4.69 2.66 -20.36
C ARG A 20 3.30 2.24 -19.94
N VAL A 21 2.72 2.96 -18.99
CA VAL A 21 1.33 2.77 -18.54
C VAL A 21 0.36 3.11 -19.68
N LEU A 22 0.60 4.23 -20.34
CA LEU A 22 -0.23 4.71 -21.44
C LEU A 22 -0.26 3.74 -22.63
N LEU A 23 0.89 3.15 -22.99
CA LEU A 23 0.97 2.11 -24.03
C LEU A 23 0.09 0.89 -23.72
N MET A 24 0.11 0.43 -22.46
CA MET A 24 -0.74 -0.71 -22.06
C MET A 24 -2.22 -0.36 -22.12
N VAL A 25 -2.58 0.86 -21.74
CA VAL A 25 -3.94 1.40 -21.91
C VAL A 25 -4.35 1.39 -23.39
N MET A 26 -3.49 1.92 -24.26
CA MET A 26 -3.76 2.00 -25.70
C MET A 26 -3.93 0.60 -26.31
N PHE A 27 -3.07 -0.33 -25.94
CA PHE A 27 -3.21 -1.72 -26.40
C PHE A 27 -4.52 -2.35 -25.92
N GLN A 28 -4.88 -2.20 -24.64
CA GLN A 28 -6.14 -2.75 -24.12
C GLN A 28 -7.38 -2.19 -24.83
N ILE A 29 -7.34 -0.91 -25.20
CA ILE A 29 -8.45 -0.26 -25.89
C ILE A 29 -8.51 -0.69 -27.36
N SER A 30 -7.38 -0.64 -28.09
CA SER A 30 -7.36 -0.82 -29.56
C SER A 30 -7.16 -2.26 -30.01
N GLY A 31 -6.45 -3.08 -29.24
CA GLY A 31 -5.98 -4.40 -29.68
C GLY A 31 -4.88 -4.35 -30.73
N GLU A 32 -4.31 -3.17 -31.02
CA GLU A 32 -3.30 -3.02 -32.05
C GLU A 32 -1.94 -3.55 -31.58
N GLU A 33 -1.50 -4.67 -32.15
CA GLU A 33 -0.26 -5.37 -31.81
C GLU A 33 1.00 -4.50 -31.88
N ARG A 34 0.98 -3.44 -32.68
CA ARG A 34 2.14 -2.52 -32.79
C ARG A 34 2.57 -1.93 -31.44
N TRP A 35 1.62 -1.70 -30.52
CA TRP A 35 1.90 -1.11 -29.22
C TRP A 35 2.68 -2.03 -28.26
N LEU A 36 2.80 -3.32 -28.62
CA LEU A 36 3.63 -4.29 -27.90
C LEU A 36 4.94 -4.62 -28.61
N GLN A 37 5.28 -3.93 -29.71
CA GLN A 37 6.46 -4.17 -30.54
C GLN A 37 7.37 -2.95 -30.55
N GLU A 38 8.61 -3.11 -31.05
CA GLU A 38 9.49 -1.97 -31.28
C GLU A 38 8.84 -0.99 -32.28
N PRO A 39 8.97 0.32 -32.08
CA PRO A 39 9.80 1.01 -31.07
C PRO A 39 9.07 1.28 -29.74
N TYR A 40 7.90 0.71 -29.48
CA TYR A 40 7.04 1.02 -28.32
C TYR A 40 7.31 0.12 -27.12
N ARG A 41 8.46 -0.52 -27.05
CA ARG A 41 8.87 -1.29 -25.89
C ARG A 41 9.61 -0.41 -24.90
N ALA A 42 9.11 -0.30 -23.68
CA ALA A 42 9.75 0.48 -22.62
C ALA A 42 11.17 -0.05 -22.33
N ARG A 43 12.08 0.83 -21.96
CA ARG A 43 13.37 0.42 -21.41
C ARG A 43 13.21 0.09 -19.93
N ARG A 44 13.94 -0.94 -19.50
CA ARG A 44 14.01 -1.29 -18.10
C ARG A 44 14.53 -0.12 -17.28
N ASP A 45 13.77 0.26 -16.25
CA ASP A 45 14.12 1.32 -15.32
C ASP A 45 14.20 0.75 -13.90
N VAL A 46 15.38 0.89 -13.28
CA VAL A 46 15.68 0.39 -11.94
C VAL A 46 15.44 1.42 -10.84
N LYS A 47 14.96 2.61 -11.16
CA LYS A 47 14.62 3.65 -10.20
C LYS A 47 13.34 3.26 -9.46
N LEU A 48 13.23 3.61 -8.17
CA LEU A 48 12.00 3.43 -7.42
C LEU A 48 10.84 4.29 -7.96
N ILE A 49 11.16 5.53 -8.33
CA ILE A 49 10.28 6.37 -9.16
C ILE A 49 10.90 6.37 -10.55
N ALA A 50 10.23 5.77 -11.50
CA ALA A 50 10.70 5.70 -12.87
C ALA A 50 10.51 7.02 -13.59
N ASP A 51 11.33 7.26 -14.61
CA ASP A 51 11.12 8.35 -15.53
C ASP A 51 9.86 8.08 -16.39
N GLU A 52 8.98 9.04 -16.47
CA GLU A 52 7.70 8.92 -17.18
C GLU A 52 7.88 8.71 -18.70
N ASP A 53 9.02 9.10 -19.26
CA ASP A 53 9.37 8.94 -20.67
C ASP A 53 9.62 7.48 -21.09
N ALA A 54 9.77 6.58 -20.13
CA ALA A 54 10.02 5.14 -20.34
C ALA A 54 11.26 4.83 -21.21
N GLY A 55 12.17 5.80 -21.37
CA GLY A 55 13.36 5.74 -22.20
C GLY A 55 13.08 5.82 -23.70
N PHE A 56 11.91 6.30 -24.12
CA PHE A 56 11.58 6.55 -25.53
C PHE A 56 12.23 7.83 -26.06
N THR A 57 12.49 7.85 -27.38
CA THR A 57 12.94 9.08 -28.05
C THR A 57 11.82 10.12 -28.09
N PRO A 58 12.12 11.43 -28.19
CA PRO A 58 11.10 12.47 -28.24
C PRO A 58 10.06 12.27 -29.35
N GLU A 59 10.45 11.71 -30.48
CA GLU A 59 9.56 11.42 -31.61
C GLU A 59 8.54 10.34 -31.25
N VAL A 60 9.00 9.24 -30.64
CA VAL A 60 8.15 8.14 -30.17
C VAL A 60 7.21 8.61 -29.05
N GLN A 61 7.71 9.43 -28.13
CA GLN A 61 6.88 10.03 -27.07
C GLN A 61 5.75 10.87 -27.66
N ALA A 62 6.06 11.71 -28.65
CA ALA A 62 5.07 12.56 -29.32
C ALA A 62 4.02 11.73 -30.05
N GLU A 63 4.43 10.66 -30.73
CA GLU A 63 3.53 9.73 -31.41
C GLU A 63 2.58 9.02 -30.44
N ILE A 64 3.11 8.47 -29.33
CA ILE A 64 2.29 7.82 -28.31
C ILE A 64 1.24 8.78 -27.75
N ARG A 65 1.64 10.00 -27.37
CA ARG A 65 0.71 11.00 -26.82
C ARG A 65 -0.35 11.43 -27.82
N ALA A 66 0.02 11.61 -29.09
CA ALA A 66 -0.92 11.98 -30.15
C ALA A 66 -1.94 10.87 -30.44
N ALA A 67 -1.49 9.62 -30.52
CA ALA A 67 -2.35 8.47 -30.72
C ALA A 67 -3.29 8.25 -29.53
N ALA A 68 -2.79 8.40 -28.29
CA ALA A 68 -3.59 8.31 -27.09
C ALA A 68 -4.66 9.41 -27.04
N LEU A 69 -4.30 10.65 -27.39
CA LEU A 69 -5.25 11.77 -27.44
C LEU A 69 -6.38 11.47 -28.42
N GLN A 70 -6.06 10.98 -29.61
CA GLN A 70 -7.07 10.61 -30.60
C GLN A 70 -7.95 9.47 -30.05
N MET A 71 -7.36 8.37 -29.61
CA MET A 71 -8.07 7.18 -29.13
C MET A 71 -9.01 7.49 -27.96
N LEU A 72 -8.55 8.27 -26.99
CA LEU A 72 -9.34 8.61 -25.79
C LEU A 72 -10.41 9.68 -26.07
N THR A 73 -10.25 10.48 -27.14
CA THR A 73 -11.27 11.43 -27.59
C THR A 73 -12.40 10.71 -28.34
N ASP A 74 -12.09 9.72 -29.15
CA ASP A 74 -13.03 9.03 -30.02
C ASP A 74 -13.98 8.06 -29.31
N GLN A 75 -13.89 7.87 -28.02
CA GLN A 75 -14.72 7.07 -27.03
C GLN A 75 -15.76 6.04 -27.60
N ALA A 76 -15.79 5.79 -28.90
CA ALA A 76 -16.84 5.06 -29.60
C ALA A 76 -16.70 3.53 -29.51
N HIS A 77 -15.66 2.99 -28.90
CA HIS A 77 -15.34 1.57 -28.98
C HIS A 77 -15.26 0.92 -27.60
N SER A 78 -15.91 -0.25 -27.48
CA SER A 78 -15.64 -1.15 -26.36
C SER A 78 -14.16 -1.58 -26.42
N PRO A 79 -13.46 -1.64 -25.27
CA PRO A 79 -12.07 -2.08 -25.26
C PRO A 79 -11.89 -3.46 -25.89
N ALA A 80 -10.86 -3.65 -26.71
CA ALA A 80 -10.54 -4.93 -27.33
C ALA A 80 -10.17 -6.01 -26.31
N HIS A 81 -9.45 -5.60 -25.25
CA HIS A 81 -9.00 -6.49 -24.17
C HIS A 81 -9.38 -5.93 -22.79
N PRO A 82 -10.68 -5.89 -22.40
CA PRO A 82 -11.09 -5.33 -21.11
C PRO A 82 -10.51 -6.10 -19.92
N VAL A 83 -10.35 -7.41 -20.08
CA VAL A 83 -9.73 -8.32 -19.10
C VAL A 83 -8.78 -9.24 -19.87
N PRO A 84 -7.45 -8.97 -19.86
CA PRO A 84 -6.48 -9.84 -20.51
C PRO A 84 -6.47 -11.23 -19.86
N ASP A 85 -6.30 -12.29 -20.67
CA ASP A 85 -5.96 -13.59 -20.13
C ASP A 85 -4.53 -13.60 -19.57
N GLU A 86 -4.13 -14.67 -18.88
CA GLU A 86 -2.84 -14.72 -18.18
C GLU A 86 -1.65 -14.62 -19.13
N ALA A 87 -1.71 -15.25 -20.30
CA ALA A 87 -0.62 -15.24 -21.29
C ALA A 87 -0.46 -13.85 -21.92
N LEU A 88 -1.57 -13.20 -22.25
CA LEU A 88 -1.55 -11.83 -22.76
C LEU A 88 -1.08 -10.86 -21.68
N LEU A 89 -1.54 -11.01 -20.43
CA LEU A 89 -1.13 -10.18 -19.32
C LEU A 89 0.38 -10.29 -19.05
N GLU A 90 0.94 -11.51 -19.04
CA GLU A 90 2.39 -11.73 -18.91
C GLU A 90 3.17 -10.98 -19.99
N ARG A 91 2.73 -11.10 -21.24
CA ARG A 91 3.35 -10.38 -22.36
C ARG A 91 3.27 -8.87 -22.21
N MET A 92 2.11 -8.35 -21.83
CA MET A 92 1.92 -6.92 -21.59
C MET A 92 2.79 -6.41 -20.43
N MET A 93 2.84 -7.15 -19.32
CA MET A 93 3.70 -6.83 -18.18
C MET A 93 5.18 -6.75 -18.60
N SER A 94 5.64 -7.72 -19.38
CA SER A 94 7.02 -7.77 -19.85
C SER A 94 7.37 -6.59 -20.76
N VAL A 95 6.46 -6.19 -21.65
CA VAL A 95 6.64 -5.01 -22.51
C VAL A 95 6.61 -3.71 -21.71
N CYS A 96 5.68 -3.60 -20.75
CA CYS A 96 5.52 -2.44 -19.87
C CYS A 96 6.82 -2.15 -19.09
N LEU A 97 7.47 -3.19 -18.59
CA LEU A 97 8.67 -3.06 -17.77
C LEU A 97 9.98 -3.05 -18.57
N GLY A 98 9.95 -3.50 -19.83
CA GLY A 98 11.15 -3.71 -20.63
C GLY A 98 12.02 -4.87 -20.14
N GLU A 99 11.45 -5.79 -19.39
CA GLU A 99 12.09 -7.01 -18.88
C GLU A 99 11.11 -8.18 -18.88
N GLN A 100 11.61 -9.41 -18.86
CA GLN A 100 10.74 -10.58 -18.82
C GLN A 100 10.12 -10.74 -17.42
N VAL A 101 8.80 -10.81 -17.36
CA VAL A 101 8.04 -11.16 -16.16
C VAL A 101 7.71 -12.65 -16.24
N ALA A 102 7.96 -13.40 -15.17
CA ALA A 102 7.64 -14.81 -15.14
C ALA A 102 6.11 -15.05 -15.10
N PRO A 103 5.61 -16.11 -15.75
CA PRO A 103 4.16 -16.37 -15.88
C PRO A 103 3.46 -16.56 -14.53
N GLU A 104 4.18 -16.98 -13.49
CA GLU A 104 3.66 -17.18 -12.13
C GLU A 104 3.11 -15.90 -11.47
N TYR A 105 3.48 -14.72 -11.99
CA TYR A 105 2.97 -13.44 -11.50
C TYR A 105 1.58 -13.07 -12.06
N ALA A 106 1.21 -13.63 -13.22
CA ALA A 106 -0.01 -13.23 -13.91
C ALA A 106 -1.30 -13.41 -13.07
N PRO A 107 -1.53 -14.52 -12.36
CA PRO A 107 -2.72 -14.69 -11.52
C PRO A 107 -2.82 -13.61 -10.43
N THR A 108 -1.73 -13.39 -9.67
CA THR A 108 -1.68 -12.39 -8.61
C THR A 108 -1.87 -10.98 -9.16
N MET A 109 -1.22 -10.63 -10.27
CA MET A 109 -1.33 -9.31 -10.86
C MET A 109 -2.72 -9.05 -11.43
N ARG A 110 -3.43 -10.07 -11.97
CA ARG A 110 -4.84 -9.91 -12.36
C ARG A 110 -5.70 -9.43 -11.19
N GLU A 111 -5.54 -10.01 -10.00
CA GLU A 111 -6.26 -9.57 -8.81
C GLU A 111 -5.82 -8.15 -8.37
N GLN A 112 -4.52 -7.91 -8.30
CA GLN A 112 -3.98 -6.63 -7.86
C GLN A 112 -4.34 -5.46 -8.78
N MET A 113 -4.50 -5.72 -10.07
CA MET A 113 -4.90 -4.74 -11.07
C MET A 113 -6.43 -4.61 -11.18
N GLY A 114 -7.21 -5.42 -10.48
CA GLY A 114 -8.67 -5.42 -10.52
C GLY A 114 -9.25 -6.07 -11.78
N PHE A 115 -8.48 -6.91 -12.49
CA PHE A 115 -8.96 -7.68 -13.65
C PHE A 115 -9.60 -9.01 -13.23
N ALA A 116 -9.43 -9.43 -11.98
CA ALA A 116 -10.13 -10.54 -11.37
C ALA A 116 -10.61 -10.16 -9.97
N PRO A 117 -11.69 -10.78 -9.48
CA PRO A 117 -12.10 -10.60 -8.09
C PRO A 117 -10.98 -11.03 -7.14
N VAL A 118 -10.81 -10.31 -6.05
CA VAL A 118 -9.97 -10.77 -4.94
C VAL A 118 -10.54 -12.10 -4.46
N MET A 119 -9.70 -13.14 -4.39
CA MET A 119 -10.07 -14.53 -4.08
C MET A 119 -10.52 -15.40 -5.27
N ASP A 120 -10.43 -14.93 -6.50
CA ASP A 120 -10.70 -15.79 -7.66
C ASP A 120 -9.73 -16.98 -7.70
N SER A 121 -8.51 -16.76 -7.23
CA SER A 121 -7.48 -17.80 -7.06
C SER A 121 -7.72 -18.72 -5.85
N LEU A 122 -8.52 -18.30 -4.87
CA LEU A 122 -8.94 -19.15 -3.78
C LEU A 122 -10.11 -19.96 -4.28
N THR A 123 -9.88 -21.22 -4.53
CA THR A 123 -10.96 -22.19 -4.81
C THR A 123 -12.12 -21.86 -3.86
N PRO A 124 -13.34 -21.57 -4.38
CA PRO A 124 -14.46 -21.31 -3.49
C PRO A 124 -14.42 -22.38 -2.43
N LEU A 125 -14.35 -22.00 -1.18
CA LEU A 125 -14.55 -22.92 -0.08
C LEU A 125 -15.95 -23.48 -0.35
N LYS A 126 -15.99 -24.56 -1.15
CA LYS A 126 -17.23 -25.30 -1.43
C LYS A 126 -17.81 -25.49 -0.07
N ALA A 127 -18.91 -24.82 0.20
CA ALA A 127 -19.59 -24.70 1.47
C ALA A 127 -19.14 -25.79 2.45
N VAL A 128 -18.01 -25.54 3.12
CA VAL A 128 -17.72 -26.28 4.36
C VAL A 128 -18.92 -25.90 5.19
N PRO A 129 -19.83 -26.85 5.51
CA PRO A 129 -20.96 -26.51 6.32
C PRO A 129 -20.37 -25.81 7.53
N VAL A 130 -20.67 -24.51 7.71
CA VAL A 130 -20.27 -23.80 8.93
C VAL A 130 -20.97 -24.58 10.05
N ARG A 131 -20.29 -25.58 10.57
CA ARG A 131 -20.84 -26.50 11.60
C ARG A 131 -21.04 -25.77 12.91
N SER A 132 -20.55 -24.53 13.01
CA SER A 132 -20.63 -23.71 14.19
C SER A 132 -21.38 -22.43 13.89
N GLN A 133 -22.33 -22.06 14.72
CA GLN A 133 -22.93 -20.72 14.74
C GLN A 133 -21.99 -19.72 15.43
N LEU A 134 -20.84 -20.15 15.92
CA LEU A 134 -19.86 -19.30 16.56
C LEU A 134 -19.09 -18.47 15.52
N PRO A 135 -18.81 -17.19 15.80
CA PRO A 135 -18.09 -16.31 14.92
C PRO A 135 -16.59 -16.65 14.84
N VAL A 136 -15.94 -16.18 13.76
CA VAL A 136 -14.49 -15.98 13.74
C VAL A 136 -14.17 -14.75 14.58
N ILE A 137 -13.22 -14.89 15.52
CA ILE A 137 -12.73 -13.78 16.34
C ILE A 137 -11.47 -13.23 15.69
N ILE A 138 -11.48 -11.93 15.36
CA ILE A 138 -10.34 -11.22 14.76
C ILE A 138 -9.77 -10.28 15.82
N VAL A 139 -8.46 -10.37 16.06
CA VAL A 139 -7.74 -9.53 17.02
C VAL A 139 -7.07 -8.37 16.30
N GLY A 140 -7.64 -7.17 16.40
CA GLY A 140 -7.13 -5.94 15.78
C GLY A 140 -7.90 -5.50 14.55
N ALA A 141 -8.21 -4.21 14.47
CA ALA A 141 -8.90 -3.50 13.39
C ALA A 141 -7.94 -2.65 12.53
N GLY A 142 -6.68 -3.06 12.41
CA GLY A 142 -5.73 -2.51 11.45
C GLY A 142 -5.97 -3.01 10.04
N ILE A 143 -5.01 -2.79 9.12
CA ILE A 143 -5.10 -3.20 7.69
C ILE A 143 -5.55 -4.65 7.55
N SER A 144 -4.93 -5.58 8.29
CA SER A 144 -5.23 -7.02 8.20
C SER A 144 -6.63 -7.36 8.70
N GLY A 145 -7.07 -6.72 9.79
CA GLY A 145 -8.43 -6.93 10.33
C GLY A 145 -9.51 -6.39 9.41
N ILE A 146 -9.31 -5.23 8.80
CA ILE A 146 -10.21 -4.63 7.80
C ILE A 146 -10.31 -5.57 6.57
N LEU A 147 -9.18 -6.04 6.05
CA LEU A 147 -9.15 -6.97 4.93
C LEU A 147 -9.94 -8.24 5.23
N LEU A 148 -9.59 -8.92 6.33
CA LEU A 148 -10.22 -10.18 6.68
C LEU A 148 -11.71 -10.01 6.98
N GLY A 149 -12.08 -8.96 7.71
CA GLY A 149 -13.48 -8.67 8.00
C GLY A 149 -14.32 -8.51 6.75
N LYS A 150 -13.79 -7.75 5.76
CA LYS A 150 -14.44 -7.60 4.46
C LYS A 150 -14.61 -8.95 3.74
N MET A 151 -13.55 -9.76 3.69
CA MET A 151 -13.59 -11.07 3.03
C MET A 151 -14.60 -12.01 3.67
N LEU A 152 -14.66 -12.06 5.02
CA LEU A 152 -15.63 -12.89 5.74
C LEU A 152 -17.07 -12.39 5.54
N LEU A 153 -17.26 -11.08 5.51
CA LEU A 153 -18.58 -10.48 5.25
C LEU A 153 -19.11 -10.88 3.85
N GLU A 154 -18.27 -10.82 2.83
CA GLU A 154 -18.61 -11.22 1.46
C GLU A 154 -18.95 -12.72 1.33
N GLN A 155 -18.33 -13.55 2.17
CA GLN A 155 -18.61 -14.99 2.21
C GLN A 155 -19.78 -15.36 3.13
N GLY A 156 -20.39 -14.38 3.79
CA GLY A 156 -21.48 -14.62 4.75
C GLY A 156 -21.03 -15.40 6.01
N ILE A 157 -19.73 -15.34 6.34
CA ILE A 157 -19.18 -16.02 7.52
C ILE A 157 -19.29 -15.06 8.71
N PRO A 158 -19.94 -15.47 9.83
CA PRO A 158 -20.07 -14.62 11.01
C PRO A 158 -18.71 -14.37 11.66
N PHE A 159 -18.43 -13.11 12.02
CA PHE A 159 -17.19 -12.70 12.66
C PHE A 159 -17.41 -11.55 13.63
N ARG A 160 -16.44 -11.34 14.52
CA ARG A 160 -16.33 -10.17 15.40
C ARG A 160 -14.88 -9.73 15.40
N ILE A 161 -14.65 -8.42 15.32
CA ILE A 161 -13.31 -7.79 15.42
C ILE A 161 -13.23 -7.09 16.77
N PHE A 162 -12.16 -7.30 17.50
CA PHE A 162 -11.88 -6.61 18.76
C PHE A 162 -10.63 -5.75 18.60
N ASP A 163 -10.72 -4.48 18.96
CA ASP A 163 -9.58 -3.58 18.97
C ASP A 163 -9.52 -2.81 20.29
N LYS A 164 -8.32 -2.74 20.87
CA LYS A 164 -8.04 -1.97 22.10
C LYS A 164 -8.21 -0.48 21.91
N ASN A 165 -8.06 0.02 20.68
CA ASN A 165 -8.19 1.42 20.30
C ASN A 165 -9.67 1.80 20.09
N SER A 166 -9.92 3.09 19.97
CA SER A 166 -11.26 3.66 19.75
C SER A 166 -11.62 3.79 18.27
N GLN A 167 -10.71 3.43 17.34
CA GLN A 167 -10.90 3.58 15.90
C GLN A 167 -10.12 2.50 15.14
N VAL A 168 -10.51 2.25 13.91
CA VAL A 168 -9.75 1.42 12.96
C VAL A 168 -8.41 2.10 12.62
N GLY A 169 -7.46 1.32 12.08
CA GLY A 169 -6.22 1.89 11.55
C GLY A 169 -4.95 1.24 12.11
N GLY A 170 -4.99 0.68 13.33
CA GLY A 170 -3.84 0.03 13.96
C GLY A 170 -2.62 0.97 14.00
N THR A 171 -1.53 0.62 13.31
CA THR A 171 -0.31 1.44 13.23
C THR A 171 -0.57 2.90 12.88
N TRP A 172 -1.51 3.17 11.98
CA TRP A 172 -1.82 4.53 11.51
C TRP A 172 -2.70 5.31 12.48
N TRP A 173 -3.43 4.64 13.35
CA TRP A 173 -4.11 5.24 14.48
C TRP A 173 -3.14 5.53 15.62
N GLU A 174 -2.31 4.55 15.99
CA GLU A 174 -1.43 4.61 17.17
C GLU A 174 -0.25 5.58 17.01
N ASN A 175 0.38 5.64 15.82
CA ASN A 175 1.60 6.42 15.63
C ASN A 175 1.30 7.84 15.18
N THR A 176 1.50 8.80 16.10
CA THR A 176 1.19 10.22 15.90
C THR A 176 2.41 11.13 15.94
N TYR A 177 3.62 10.56 15.92
CA TYR A 177 4.86 11.32 15.96
C TYR A 177 5.04 12.23 14.73
N PRO A 178 5.78 13.36 14.87
CA PRO A 178 6.02 14.29 13.76
C PRO A 178 6.68 13.63 12.57
N GLY A 179 6.16 13.88 11.38
CA GLY A 179 6.66 13.29 10.13
C GLY A 179 6.19 11.87 9.85
N CYS A 180 5.31 11.29 10.69
CA CYS A 180 4.77 9.95 10.49
C CYS A 180 4.07 9.82 9.13
N GLY A 181 4.52 8.88 8.33
CA GLY A 181 4.00 8.64 6.98
C GLY A 181 4.54 7.32 6.41
N VAL A 182 4.08 6.98 5.23
CA VAL A 182 4.49 5.78 4.50
C VAL A 182 5.72 6.06 3.64
N ASP A 183 6.59 5.07 3.48
CA ASP A 183 7.75 5.06 2.59
C ASP A 183 7.56 4.14 1.36
N THR A 184 6.38 3.57 1.24
CA THR A 184 5.91 2.81 0.08
C THR A 184 4.85 3.64 -0.66
N PRO A 185 4.87 3.69 -2.00
CA PRO A 185 3.87 4.47 -2.73
C PRO A 185 2.45 4.02 -2.45
N ASN A 186 1.54 4.98 -2.28
CA ASN A 186 0.15 4.74 -1.92
C ASN A 186 -0.58 3.80 -2.88
N HIS A 187 -0.25 3.86 -4.17
CA HIS A 187 -0.82 2.95 -5.18
C HIS A 187 -0.44 1.47 -4.97
N ALA A 188 0.60 1.19 -4.20
CA ALA A 188 0.92 -0.15 -3.73
C ALA A 188 0.47 -0.37 -2.28
N TYR A 189 0.59 0.67 -1.42
CA TYR A 189 0.17 0.62 -0.02
C TYR A 189 -1.33 0.92 0.12
N SER A 190 -2.12 0.17 -0.60
CA SER A 190 -3.59 0.25 -0.60
C SER A 190 -4.18 -1.11 -0.96
N PHE A 191 -5.42 -1.33 -0.59
CA PHE A 191 -6.13 -2.56 -0.99
C PHE A 191 -6.33 -2.59 -2.51
N SER A 192 -6.41 -3.79 -3.07
CA SER A 192 -6.77 -4.02 -4.49
C SER A 192 -8.27 -3.86 -4.75
N PHE A 193 -9.06 -3.66 -3.71
CA PHE A 193 -10.51 -3.50 -3.72
C PHE A 193 -10.93 -2.17 -3.06
N GLY A 194 -12.21 -1.86 -3.15
CA GLY A 194 -12.82 -0.70 -2.53
C GLY A 194 -12.77 0.56 -3.41
N PRO A 195 -13.25 1.69 -2.89
CA PRO A 195 -13.26 2.94 -3.62
C PRO A 195 -11.84 3.42 -3.88
N ARG A 196 -11.63 4.02 -5.04
CA ARG A 196 -10.36 4.71 -5.32
C ARG A 196 -10.25 5.93 -4.40
N TYR A 197 -9.17 5.96 -3.63
CA TYR A 197 -8.88 7.08 -2.74
C TYR A 197 -8.10 8.15 -3.51
N PRO A 198 -8.45 9.42 -3.40
CA PRO A 198 -7.77 10.51 -4.10
C PRO A 198 -6.48 10.91 -3.38
N TRP A 199 -5.45 10.10 -3.49
CA TRP A 199 -4.16 10.34 -2.87
C TRP A 199 -3.58 11.68 -3.29
N ARG A 200 -3.34 12.58 -2.36
CA ARG A 200 -2.74 13.88 -2.64
C ARG A 200 -1.26 13.82 -2.99
N ARG A 201 -0.58 12.78 -2.52
CA ARG A 201 0.86 12.58 -2.70
C ARG A 201 1.14 11.16 -3.16
N PHE A 202 2.33 10.93 -3.68
CA PHE A 202 2.77 9.58 -4.01
C PHE A 202 3.09 8.78 -2.74
N PHE A 203 3.62 9.48 -1.70
CA PHE A 203 3.87 8.96 -0.35
C PHE A 203 3.08 9.83 0.64
N SER A 204 2.13 9.26 1.30
CA SER A 204 1.22 10.01 2.16
C SER A 204 1.69 10.12 3.60
N PRO A 205 1.40 11.25 4.25
CA PRO A 205 1.48 11.35 5.69
C PRO A 205 0.44 10.44 6.35
N ARG A 206 0.66 10.15 7.62
CA ARG A 206 -0.21 9.33 8.48
C ARG A 206 -1.68 9.67 8.36
N ALA A 207 -2.02 10.95 8.35
CA ALA A 207 -3.41 11.40 8.35
C ALA A 207 -4.20 10.93 7.12
N ASP A 208 -3.58 10.98 5.92
CA ASP A 208 -4.24 10.54 4.69
C ASP A 208 -4.45 9.02 4.69
N ILE A 209 -3.50 8.26 5.26
CA ILE A 209 -3.62 6.80 5.33
C ILE A 209 -4.68 6.38 6.35
N GLN A 210 -4.75 7.08 7.47
CA GLN A 210 -5.79 6.86 8.48
C GLN A 210 -7.18 7.12 7.90
N ASP A 211 -7.36 8.26 7.22
CA ASP A 211 -8.61 8.59 6.54
C ASP A 211 -8.99 7.55 5.47
N TYR A 212 -8.02 7.10 4.68
CA TYR A 212 -8.22 6.00 3.72
C TYR A 212 -8.74 4.72 4.39
N LEU A 213 -8.16 4.32 5.54
CA LEU A 213 -8.58 3.11 6.25
C LEU A 213 -9.97 3.26 6.85
N GLU A 214 -10.30 4.43 7.41
CA GLU A 214 -11.63 4.74 7.91
C GLU A 214 -12.70 4.70 6.80
N GLN A 215 -12.42 5.33 5.67
CA GLN A 215 -13.31 5.30 4.51
C GLN A 215 -13.48 3.87 3.96
N THR A 216 -12.41 3.09 3.92
CA THR A 216 -12.46 1.69 3.45
C THR A 216 -13.31 0.82 4.39
N ALA A 217 -13.11 0.94 5.70
CA ALA A 217 -13.90 0.19 6.70
C ALA A 217 -15.38 0.58 6.65
N ALA A 218 -15.68 1.87 6.45
CA ALA A 218 -17.04 2.37 6.29
C ALA A 218 -17.70 1.86 5.00
N ALA A 219 -17.00 1.96 3.87
CA ALA A 219 -17.49 1.49 2.58
C ALA A 219 -17.74 -0.03 2.56
N ALA A 220 -16.93 -0.79 3.31
CA ALA A 220 -17.10 -2.22 3.49
C ALA A 220 -18.14 -2.59 4.57
N ASN A 221 -18.80 -1.61 5.21
CA ASN A 221 -19.78 -1.80 6.29
C ASN A 221 -19.24 -2.64 7.47
N LEU A 222 -18.01 -2.41 7.88
CA LEU A 222 -17.35 -3.20 8.93
C LEU A 222 -17.63 -2.71 10.35
N TYR A 223 -17.93 -1.42 10.54
CA TYR A 223 -18.13 -0.84 11.89
C TYR A 223 -19.11 -1.60 12.79
N PRO A 224 -20.24 -2.14 12.29
CA PRO A 224 -21.16 -2.93 13.11
C PRO A 224 -20.56 -4.24 13.66
N HIS A 225 -19.42 -4.67 13.12
CA HIS A 225 -18.73 -5.92 13.49
C HIS A 225 -17.49 -5.68 14.34
N ILE A 226 -17.16 -4.40 14.67
CA ILE A 226 -15.96 -4.04 15.42
C ILE A 226 -16.36 -3.58 16.83
N GLU A 227 -15.72 -4.17 17.82
CA GLU A 227 -15.79 -3.76 19.23
C GLU A 227 -14.53 -3.02 19.61
N PHE A 228 -14.62 -1.71 19.63
CA PHE A 228 -13.55 -0.80 20.03
C PHE A 228 -13.36 -0.74 21.54
N ASN A 229 -12.23 -0.18 21.99
CA ASN A 229 -11.87 -0.07 23.41
C ASN A 229 -11.99 -1.41 24.14
N THR A 230 -11.71 -2.52 23.42
CA THR A 230 -11.86 -3.86 23.92
C THR A 230 -10.60 -4.66 23.58
N GLU A 231 -9.85 -5.00 24.62
CA GLU A 231 -8.59 -5.74 24.51
C GLU A 231 -8.82 -7.24 24.68
N ILE A 232 -8.23 -8.05 23.82
CA ILE A 232 -8.18 -9.50 24.01
C ILE A 232 -6.97 -9.83 24.88
N GLU A 233 -7.21 -10.38 26.07
CA GLU A 233 -6.16 -10.75 27.02
C GLU A 233 -5.70 -12.19 26.87
N GLN A 234 -6.64 -13.08 26.57
CA GLN A 234 -6.36 -14.51 26.47
C GLN A 234 -7.28 -15.18 25.45
N ALA A 235 -6.74 -16.15 24.72
CA ALA A 235 -7.51 -17.09 23.91
C ALA A 235 -7.09 -18.52 24.28
N ARG A 236 -8.03 -19.33 24.70
CA ARG A 236 -7.82 -20.71 25.12
C ARG A 236 -8.73 -21.64 24.35
N TRP A 237 -8.16 -22.71 23.81
CA TRP A 237 -8.94 -23.75 23.16
C TRP A 237 -9.67 -24.62 24.19
N ASP A 238 -10.96 -24.82 24.00
CA ASP A 238 -11.80 -25.70 24.75
C ASP A 238 -12.06 -26.96 23.92
N SER A 239 -11.38 -28.03 24.27
CA SER A 239 -11.47 -29.31 23.55
C SER A 239 -12.81 -30.02 23.72
N ASP A 240 -13.49 -29.82 24.82
CA ASP A 240 -14.76 -30.48 25.11
C ASP A 240 -15.90 -29.88 24.28
N ASN A 241 -15.85 -28.55 24.06
CA ASN A 241 -16.84 -27.83 23.29
C ASN A 241 -16.36 -27.51 21.86
N ALA A 242 -15.13 -27.88 21.49
CA ALA A 242 -14.48 -27.60 20.19
C ALA A 242 -14.61 -26.16 19.77
N CYS A 243 -14.29 -25.22 20.66
CA CYS A 243 -14.34 -23.78 20.44
C CYS A 243 -13.22 -23.04 21.18
N TRP A 244 -12.98 -21.81 20.79
CA TRP A 244 -12.12 -20.88 21.51
C TRP A 244 -12.91 -20.14 22.58
N GLN A 245 -12.36 -20.10 23.77
CA GLN A 245 -12.78 -19.23 24.86
C GLN A 245 -11.85 -18.04 24.88
N VAL A 246 -12.37 -16.86 24.56
CA VAL A 246 -11.58 -15.63 24.40
C VAL A 246 -11.97 -14.67 25.51
N THR A 247 -11.03 -14.36 26.40
CA THR A 247 -11.21 -13.33 27.42
C THR A 247 -10.97 -11.96 26.84
N VAL A 248 -11.96 -11.11 26.94
CA VAL A 248 -11.92 -9.71 26.49
C VAL A 248 -12.11 -8.78 27.67
N ARG A 249 -11.38 -7.65 27.66
CA ARG A 249 -11.48 -6.60 28.67
C ARG A 249 -11.89 -5.27 28.01
N SER A 250 -12.94 -4.67 28.56
CA SER A 250 -13.42 -3.34 28.19
C SER A 250 -13.63 -2.47 29.44
N SER A 251 -14.14 -1.25 29.25
CA SER A 251 -14.53 -0.39 30.39
C SER A 251 -15.63 -0.98 31.28
N SER A 252 -16.40 -1.94 30.79
CA SER A 252 -17.43 -2.67 31.56
C SER A 252 -16.88 -3.87 32.35
N GLY A 253 -15.58 -4.14 32.23
CA GLY A 253 -14.89 -5.27 32.88
C GLY A 253 -14.54 -6.41 31.93
N GLU A 254 -14.19 -7.55 32.52
CA GLU A 254 -13.85 -8.76 31.77
C GLU A 254 -15.11 -9.57 31.41
N SER A 255 -15.07 -10.17 30.23
CA SER A 255 -16.06 -11.14 29.77
C SER A 255 -15.41 -12.21 28.89
N VAL A 256 -16.08 -13.32 28.69
CA VAL A 256 -15.62 -14.40 27.83
C VAL A 256 -16.54 -14.52 26.63
N VAL A 257 -15.97 -14.47 25.45
CA VAL A 257 -16.67 -14.72 24.18
C VAL A 257 -16.19 -16.02 23.56
N GLN A 258 -17.08 -16.69 22.85
CA GLN A 258 -16.76 -17.94 22.17
C GLN A 258 -16.57 -17.71 20.69
N GLY A 259 -15.57 -18.36 20.11
CA GLY A 259 -15.30 -18.33 18.68
C GLY A 259 -14.97 -19.71 18.13
N PHE A 260 -15.34 -19.93 16.91
CA PHE A 260 -14.95 -21.15 16.19
C PHE A 260 -13.46 -21.09 15.74
N ALA A 261 -12.97 -19.89 15.44
CA ALA A 261 -11.58 -19.64 15.11
C ALA A 261 -11.13 -18.30 15.71
N VAL A 262 -9.83 -18.16 15.96
CA VAL A 262 -9.19 -16.90 16.35
C VAL A 262 -8.13 -16.55 15.33
N VAL A 263 -8.17 -15.33 14.80
CA VAL A 263 -7.20 -14.83 13.83
C VAL A 263 -6.47 -13.63 14.42
N SER A 264 -5.15 -13.74 14.55
CA SER A 264 -4.29 -12.69 15.03
C SER A 264 -4.00 -11.69 13.91
N ALA A 265 -4.53 -10.48 14.03
CA ALA A 265 -4.27 -9.34 13.15
C ALA A 265 -3.60 -8.18 13.91
N VAL A 266 -2.81 -8.51 14.95
CA VAL A 266 -2.21 -7.56 15.90
C VAL A 266 -1.06 -6.72 15.33
N GLY A 267 -0.60 -7.01 14.12
CA GLY A 267 0.60 -6.40 13.55
C GLY A 267 1.89 -7.03 14.07
N GLN A 268 2.97 -6.82 13.31
CA GLN A 268 4.26 -7.44 13.61
C GLN A 268 5.21 -6.54 14.43
N LEU A 269 4.98 -5.22 14.47
CA LEU A 269 5.83 -4.22 15.12
C LEU A 269 5.01 -3.31 16.06
N ASN A 270 4.08 -3.89 16.79
CA ASN A 270 3.06 -3.16 17.54
C ASN A 270 3.48 -2.85 18.99
N LEU A 271 4.30 -3.70 19.62
CA LEU A 271 4.67 -3.51 21.01
C LEU A 271 5.95 -2.68 21.14
N PRO A 272 5.90 -1.48 21.79
CA PRO A 272 7.08 -0.68 22.04
C PRO A 272 8.01 -1.39 23.03
N SER A 273 9.31 -1.22 22.83
CA SER A 273 10.33 -1.70 23.76
C SER A 273 11.30 -0.58 24.09
N LEU A 274 11.29 -0.16 25.34
CA LEU A 274 12.27 0.78 25.85
C LEU A 274 13.53 0.05 26.30
N PRO A 275 14.73 0.58 26.02
CA PRO A 275 15.96 -0.02 26.51
C PRO A 275 16.08 0.14 28.04
N ALA A 276 16.61 -0.89 28.71
CA ALA A 276 16.91 -0.82 30.12
C ALA A 276 18.24 -0.05 30.34
N LEU A 277 18.17 1.27 30.39
CA LEU A 277 19.33 2.12 30.62
C LEU A 277 19.48 2.46 32.09
N GLN A 278 20.72 2.35 32.62
CA GLN A 278 21.02 2.75 33.96
C GLN A 278 20.82 4.29 34.11
N GLY A 279 20.15 4.73 35.19
CA GLY A 279 19.87 6.14 35.43
C GLY A 279 18.71 6.72 34.59
N MET A 280 17.98 5.91 33.86
CA MET A 280 16.84 6.38 33.06
C MET A 280 15.76 7.06 33.94
N GLY A 281 15.56 6.54 35.16
CA GLY A 281 14.63 7.13 36.13
C GLY A 281 15.10 8.41 36.78
N ASP A 282 16.38 8.80 36.60
CA ASP A 282 16.95 10.04 37.14
C ASP A 282 16.79 11.24 36.18
N PHE A 283 16.30 10.97 34.97
CA PHE A 283 16.05 12.03 34.00
C PHE A 283 14.74 12.75 34.32
N GLU A 284 14.82 14.06 34.54
CA GLU A 284 13.68 14.88 34.96
C GLU A 284 12.73 15.29 33.80
N GLY A 285 13.15 15.08 32.54
CA GLY A 285 12.36 15.42 31.35
C GLY A 285 11.43 14.28 30.91
N PRO A 286 10.56 14.53 29.93
CA PRO A 286 9.73 13.49 29.35
C PRO A 286 10.57 12.41 28.64
N ILE A 287 10.32 11.14 28.95
CA ILE A 287 10.86 9.97 28.25
C ILE A 287 9.70 9.14 27.75
N PHE A 288 9.68 8.85 26.47
CA PHE A 288 8.62 8.06 25.86
C PHE A 288 9.13 7.34 24.59
N HIS A 289 8.43 6.29 24.20
CA HIS A 289 8.65 5.64 22.89
C HIS A 289 7.94 6.44 21.80
N SER A 290 8.45 6.43 20.56
CA SER A 290 7.85 7.16 19.43
C SER A 290 6.40 6.78 19.14
N SER A 291 6.00 5.54 19.41
CA SER A 291 4.59 5.11 19.28
C SER A 291 3.65 5.66 20.37
N ASP A 292 4.21 6.23 21.41
CA ASP A 292 3.48 6.82 22.55
C ASP A 292 3.75 8.33 22.62
N TRP A 293 3.70 9.00 21.48
CA TRP A 293 4.01 10.42 21.35
C TRP A 293 2.95 11.28 22.04
N PRO A 294 3.32 12.09 23.06
CA PRO A 294 2.33 12.92 23.76
C PRO A 294 1.71 13.97 22.83
N ALA A 295 0.38 14.03 22.79
CA ALA A 295 -0.36 14.89 21.87
C ALA A 295 -0.04 16.39 22.01
N ASP A 296 0.19 16.87 23.25
CA ASP A 296 0.39 18.28 23.55
C ASP A 296 1.87 18.63 23.77
N LEU A 297 2.80 17.81 23.31
CA LEU A 297 4.22 18.02 23.52
C LEU A 297 4.78 19.13 22.63
N ASP A 298 5.14 20.26 23.23
CA ASP A 298 5.85 21.35 22.56
C ASP A 298 7.38 21.18 22.71
N LEU A 299 8.05 20.98 21.58
CA LEU A 299 9.50 20.84 21.48
C LEU A 299 10.22 22.16 21.17
N THR A 300 9.51 23.28 21.02
CA THR A 300 10.08 24.58 20.67
C THR A 300 11.15 25.00 21.67
N GLY A 301 12.37 25.20 21.16
CA GLY A 301 13.50 25.62 21.97
C GLY A 301 13.98 24.61 23.02
N LYS A 302 13.54 23.37 22.97
CA LYS A 302 13.97 22.28 23.85
C LYS A 302 15.26 21.64 23.35
N ARG A 303 15.99 21.02 24.27
CA ARG A 303 17.07 20.08 23.94
C ARG A 303 16.46 18.68 23.85
N VAL A 304 16.60 18.06 22.71
CA VAL A 304 15.95 16.76 22.42
C VAL A 304 17.00 15.71 22.10
N ALA A 305 16.89 14.55 22.74
CA ALA A 305 17.68 13.36 22.45
C ALA A 305 16.79 12.30 21.76
N VAL A 306 17.20 11.82 20.59
CA VAL A 306 16.56 10.71 19.88
C VAL A 306 17.48 9.51 19.98
N VAL A 307 16.99 8.42 20.59
CA VAL A 307 17.73 7.18 20.73
C VAL A 307 17.28 6.19 19.65
N GLY A 308 18.17 5.94 18.70
CA GLY A 308 17.91 5.09 17.53
C GLY A 308 17.83 5.88 16.23
N THR A 309 18.00 5.17 15.12
CA THR A 309 18.00 5.71 13.75
C THR A 309 17.15 4.84 12.80
N GLY A 310 16.14 4.14 13.33
CA GLY A 310 15.18 3.37 12.53
C GLY A 310 14.21 4.24 11.74
N ALA A 311 13.25 3.62 11.06
CA ALA A 311 12.30 4.31 10.18
C ALA A 311 11.60 5.49 10.86
N SER A 312 11.11 5.34 12.10
CA SER A 312 10.47 6.44 12.84
C SER A 312 11.44 7.60 13.09
N ALA A 313 12.68 7.32 13.50
CA ALA A 313 13.68 8.38 13.72
C ALA A 313 14.05 9.12 12.42
N MET A 314 14.11 8.41 11.28
CA MET A 314 14.34 9.02 9.97
C MET A 314 13.23 10.01 9.57
N GLN A 315 12.03 9.87 10.12
CA GLN A 315 10.91 10.78 9.91
C GLN A 315 10.87 11.90 10.98
N ILE A 316 11.08 11.55 12.26
CA ILE A 316 11.04 12.49 13.38
C ILE A 316 12.16 13.53 13.26
N VAL A 317 13.42 13.08 13.12
CA VAL A 317 14.61 13.92 13.19
C VAL A 317 14.56 15.10 12.22
N PRO A 318 14.34 14.93 10.91
CA PRO A 318 14.26 16.07 10.00
C PRO A 318 13.04 16.96 10.26
N THR A 319 11.95 16.40 10.79
CA THR A 319 10.72 17.17 11.04
C THR A 319 10.86 18.12 12.23
N ILE A 320 11.61 17.73 13.26
CA ILE A 320 11.76 18.55 14.47
C ILE A 320 13.03 19.41 14.49
N ALA A 321 13.97 19.18 13.56
CA ALA A 321 15.31 19.77 13.59
C ALA A 321 15.30 21.30 13.65
N ASP A 322 14.40 21.95 12.92
CA ASP A 322 14.30 23.42 12.88
C ASP A 322 13.51 24.02 14.05
N THR A 323 12.86 23.18 14.87
CA THR A 323 12.00 23.62 15.97
C THR A 323 12.72 23.59 17.32
N VAL A 324 13.62 22.62 17.49
CA VAL A 324 14.32 22.40 18.77
C VAL A 324 15.56 23.27 18.88
N ALA A 325 16.01 23.57 20.14
CA ALA A 325 17.24 24.31 20.34
C ALA A 325 18.51 23.46 20.12
N GLU A 326 18.42 22.19 20.43
CA GLU A 326 19.51 21.23 20.25
C GLU A 326 18.91 19.83 19.97
N LEU A 327 19.43 19.15 18.97
CA LEU A 327 19.01 17.79 18.62
C LEU A 327 20.22 16.85 18.63
N VAL A 328 20.17 15.87 19.52
CA VAL A 328 21.20 14.83 19.62
C VAL A 328 20.63 13.49 19.23
N VAL A 329 21.24 12.83 18.25
CA VAL A 329 20.82 11.52 17.78
C VAL A 329 21.83 10.45 18.19
N TYR A 330 21.39 9.48 18.99
CA TYR A 330 22.23 8.36 19.43
C TYR A 330 22.04 7.16 18.49
N GLN A 331 23.09 6.86 17.73
CA GLN A 331 23.08 5.79 16.73
C GLN A 331 23.98 4.63 17.17
N ARG A 332 23.43 3.41 17.23
CA ARG A 332 24.22 2.18 17.45
C ARG A 332 24.74 1.61 16.13
N SER A 333 23.86 1.51 15.14
CA SER A 333 24.17 0.94 13.83
C SER A 333 23.70 1.90 12.73
N PRO A 334 24.50 2.14 11.69
CA PRO A 334 24.11 3.02 10.59
C PRO A 334 22.91 2.43 9.85
N GLN A 335 22.01 3.31 9.43
CA GLN A 335 20.87 2.94 8.58
C GLN A 335 21.21 3.19 7.12
N TRP A 336 20.68 2.33 6.27
CA TRP A 336 20.70 2.54 4.83
C TRP A 336 19.50 3.40 4.45
N ALA A 337 19.77 4.60 4.00
CA ALA A 337 18.76 5.52 3.47
C ALA A 337 18.95 5.69 1.97
N ARG A 338 17.87 5.53 1.22
CA ARG A 338 17.86 5.80 -0.22
C ARG A 338 17.09 7.09 -0.46
N PRO A 339 17.70 8.14 -1.02
CA PRO A 339 16.96 9.34 -1.39
C PRO A 339 15.95 9.02 -2.49
N ILE A 340 14.73 9.47 -2.29
CA ILE A 340 13.65 9.37 -3.26
C ILE A 340 13.34 10.80 -3.71
N PRO A 341 13.58 11.14 -4.98
CA PRO A 341 13.21 12.45 -5.50
C PRO A 341 11.70 12.69 -5.37
N ARG A 342 11.30 13.93 -5.11
CA ARG A 342 9.88 14.33 -5.05
C ARG A 342 9.06 13.59 -3.97
N PHE A 343 9.71 13.09 -2.90
CA PHE A 343 9.04 12.31 -1.84
C PHE A 343 7.89 13.08 -1.18
N HIS A 344 8.03 14.38 -1.02
CA HIS A 344 7.05 15.26 -0.38
C HIS A 344 6.14 16.00 -1.37
N ASP A 345 6.34 15.82 -2.69
CA ASP A 345 5.58 16.54 -3.69
C ASP A 345 4.12 16.08 -3.72
N GLU A 346 3.25 17.03 -3.97
CA GLU A 346 1.85 16.72 -4.27
C GLU A 346 1.71 16.23 -5.72
N LEU A 347 0.76 15.34 -5.94
CA LEU A 347 0.38 14.90 -7.27
C LEU A 347 -0.33 16.05 -7.99
N SER A 348 -0.02 16.24 -9.25
CA SER A 348 -0.68 17.23 -10.09
C SER A 348 -2.16 16.89 -10.34
N GLU A 349 -2.95 17.88 -10.70
CA GLU A 349 -4.33 17.65 -11.16
C GLU A 349 -4.39 16.72 -12.38
N SER A 350 -3.37 16.77 -13.25
CA SER A 350 -3.22 15.87 -14.39
C SER A 350 -3.03 14.41 -13.97
N ALA A 351 -2.18 14.16 -12.98
CA ALA A 351 -1.94 12.82 -12.45
C ALA A 351 -3.22 12.23 -11.82
N HIS A 352 -3.94 13.02 -11.03
CA HIS A 352 -5.25 12.61 -10.50
C HIS A 352 -6.23 12.27 -11.61
N TRP A 353 -6.33 13.17 -12.59
CA TRP A 353 -7.26 13.00 -13.71
C TRP A 353 -6.97 11.72 -14.52
N LEU A 354 -5.69 11.40 -14.77
CA LEU A 354 -5.29 10.16 -15.45
C LEU A 354 -5.79 8.92 -14.69
N VAL A 355 -5.57 8.87 -13.39
CA VAL A 355 -5.96 7.74 -12.55
C VAL A 355 -7.49 7.57 -12.48
N GLU A 356 -8.23 8.68 -12.47
CA GLU A 356 -9.69 8.67 -12.34
C GLU A 356 -10.42 8.44 -13.66
N GLN A 357 -9.95 9.08 -14.74
CA GLN A 357 -10.71 9.20 -15.98
C GLN A 357 -10.20 8.32 -17.11
N VAL A 358 -8.92 7.95 -17.12
CA VAL A 358 -8.37 7.10 -18.19
C VAL A 358 -8.59 5.63 -17.85
N PRO A 359 -9.32 4.87 -18.69
CA PRO A 359 -9.55 3.44 -18.48
C PRO A 359 -8.22 2.70 -18.28
N PHE A 360 -8.18 1.74 -17.37
CA PHE A 360 -7.04 0.87 -17.06
C PHE A 360 -5.78 1.58 -16.55
N TYR A 361 -5.67 2.91 -16.60
CA TYR A 361 -4.46 3.64 -16.20
C TYR A 361 -4.08 3.35 -14.74
N ALA A 362 -5.04 3.42 -13.83
CA ALA A 362 -4.80 3.11 -12.42
C ALA A 362 -4.31 1.67 -12.18
N ALA A 363 -4.82 0.71 -12.96
CA ALA A 363 -4.42 -0.69 -12.88
C ALA A 363 -2.95 -0.88 -13.27
N TRP A 364 -2.56 -0.32 -14.40
CA TRP A 364 -1.19 -0.40 -14.90
C TRP A 364 -0.21 0.41 -14.04
N LEU A 365 -0.60 1.58 -13.55
CA LEU A 365 0.19 2.34 -12.60
C LEU A 365 0.45 1.52 -11.33
N ARG A 366 -0.59 0.91 -10.75
CA ARG A 366 -0.46 0.02 -9.60
C ARG A 366 0.51 -1.12 -9.87
N PHE A 367 0.40 -1.79 -11.02
CA PHE A 367 1.31 -2.86 -11.41
C PHE A 367 2.77 -2.39 -11.43
N THR A 368 3.06 -1.27 -12.11
CA THR A 368 4.44 -0.76 -12.20
C THR A 368 5.04 -0.41 -10.84
N VAL A 369 4.21 0.09 -9.93
CA VAL A 369 4.62 0.42 -8.57
C VAL A 369 4.84 -0.84 -7.74
N LEU A 370 3.90 -1.79 -7.76
CA LEU A 370 4.04 -3.07 -7.06
C LEU A 370 5.30 -3.82 -7.49
N TRP A 371 5.57 -3.86 -8.79
CA TRP A 371 6.77 -4.51 -9.32
C TRP A 371 8.04 -3.86 -8.81
N ARG A 372 8.15 -2.52 -8.88
CA ARG A 372 9.36 -1.80 -8.47
C ARG A 372 9.65 -1.86 -6.98
N TYR A 373 8.63 -1.90 -6.15
CA TYR A 373 8.76 -2.01 -4.69
C TYR A 373 8.77 -3.45 -4.18
N GLY A 374 8.54 -4.41 -5.07
CA GLY A 374 8.61 -5.84 -4.83
C GLY A 374 9.77 -6.48 -5.60
N ASP A 375 9.44 -7.40 -6.48
CA ASP A 375 10.40 -8.29 -7.14
C ASP A 375 11.33 -7.59 -8.14
N GLY A 376 10.99 -6.42 -8.63
CA GLY A 376 11.89 -5.58 -9.42
C GLY A 376 13.17 -5.15 -8.67
N LEU A 377 13.16 -5.23 -7.33
CA LEU A 377 14.34 -5.01 -6.49
C LEU A 377 15.21 -6.25 -6.29
N LEU A 378 14.72 -7.45 -6.60
CA LEU A 378 15.46 -8.71 -6.35
C LEU A 378 16.88 -8.74 -6.95
N PRO A 379 17.12 -8.20 -8.16
CA PRO A 379 18.47 -8.14 -8.71
C PRO A 379 19.46 -7.32 -7.87
N PHE A 380 18.96 -6.41 -7.03
CA PHE A 380 19.79 -5.63 -6.11
C PHE A 380 19.97 -6.30 -4.75
N LEU A 381 19.04 -7.18 -4.38
CA LEU A 381 19.04 -7.87 -3.08
C LEU A 381 19.68 -9.26 -3.14
N ARG A 382 19.77 -9.85 -4.32
CA ARG A 382 20.39 -11.17 -4.55
C ARG A 382 21.72 -11.02 -5.23
N LYS A 383 22.67 -11.87 -4.85
CA LYS A 383 23.87 -12.11 -5.65
C LYS A 383 23.48 -12.99 -6.83
N ASP A 384 23.15 -12.35 -7.94
CA ASP A 384 22.81 -13.01 -9.19
C ASP A 384 24.07 -13.03 -10.09
N PRO A 385 24.68 -14.20 -10.34
CA PRO A 385 25.85 -14.31 -11.20
C PRO A 385 25.57 -13.91 -12.65
N ASP A 386 24.31 -14.02 -13.09
CA ASP A 386 23.89 -13.74 -14.47
C ASP A 386 23.36 -12.30 -14.62
N TRP A 387 23.44 -11.46 -13.54
CA TRP A 387 22.99 -10.09 -13.58
C TRP A 387 23.78 -9.25 -14.61
N PRO A 388 23.14 -8.69 -15.66
CA PRO A 388 23.83 -8.05 -16.77
C PRO A 388 24.51 -6.71 -16.40
N HIS A 389 24.25 -6.18 -15.20
CA HIS A 389 24.77 -4.90 -14.73
C HIS A 389 25.44 -5.03 -13.35
N PRO A 390 26.50 -5.84 -13.21
CA PRO A 390 27.16 -6.07 -11.92
C PRO A 390 27.69 -4.77 -11.28
N GLU A 391 27.98 -3.74 -12.08
CA GLU A 391 28.39 -2.41 -11.63
C GLU A 391 27.29 -1.63 -10.93
N ARG A 392 26.01 -2.03 -11.09
CA ARG A 392 24.83 -1.41 -10.48
C ARG A 392 24.24 -2.26 -9.37
N SER A 393 24.76 -3.44 -9.13
CA SER A 393 24.30 -4.32 -8.07
C SER A 393 24.79 -3.82 -6.71
N MET A 394 23.87 -3.71 -5.73
CA MET A 394 24.25 -3.47 -4.33
C MET A 394 25.02 -4.63 -3.70
N ASN A 395 25.17 -5.75 -4.40
CA ASN A 395 25.94 -6.91 -3.97
C ASN A 395 27.45 -6.78 -4.25
N ARG A 396 27.90 -5.59 -4.57
CA ARG A 396 29.33 -5.24 -4.57
C ARG A 396 29.76 -4.76 -3.17
N VAL A 397 29.74 -5.62 -2.20
CA VAL A 397 30.49 -5.48 -0.95
C VAL A 397 31.45 -6.64 -0.85
#